data_a8c0b17d305508a4cce311bd282539e5
#
_entry.id   a8c0b17d305508a4cce311bd282539e5
#
_cell.length_a   1.000
_cell.length_b   1.000
_cell.length_c   1.000
_cell.angle_alpha   90.00
_cell.angle_beta   90.00
_cell.angle_gamma   90.00
#
_symmetry.space_group_name_H-M   'P 1'
#
loop_
_entity.id
_entity.type
_entity.pdbx_description
1 polymer ?
#
loop_
_entity_poly.entity_id
_entity_poly.type
_entity_poly.pdbx_seq_one_letter_code
_entity_poly.pdbx_strand_id
1 'polypeptide(L)'
;INSLCNYYNVRYVMAFNTGFDYCKTKCRDLLKDREFIDIFLMACQIYAKRKSYIDFCRKNNYLSKSKKSIATSAESFYAFLTNNTEYAEEHTALEDSKIEMAIFLACLKAHKPFTKNQHYFDYCNREGGNRWEFSIPAIAK
;
A
#
# COMPACT_ATOMS: atom_id res chain seq x y z
N ILE A 1 12.79 5.40 17.69
CA ILE A 1 12.32 5.66 16.30
C ILE A 1 12.23 7.16 16.04
N ASN A 2 11.50 7.92 16.86
CA ASN A 2 11.26 9.35 16.62
C ASN A 2 12.57 10.16 16.55
N SER A 3 13.56 9.85 17.41
CA SER A 3 14.88 10.50 17.38
C SER A 3 15.62 10.27 16.06
N LEU A 4 15.53 9.08 15.49
CA LEU A 4 16.10 8.77 14.17
C LEU A 4 15.35 9.51 13.06
N CYS A 5 14.03 9.54 13.11
CA CYS A 5 13.23 10.29 12.15
C CYS A 5 13.58 11.79 12.16
N ASN A 6 13.80 12.36 13.35
CA ASN A 6 14.23 13.75 13.47
C ASN A 6 15.65 13.95 12.94
N TYR A 7 16.58 13.07 13.28
CA TYR A 7 17.96 13.15 12.82
C TYR A 7 18.07 13.11 11.29
N TYR A 8 17.30 12.23 10.64
CA TYR A 8 17.28 12.12 9.16
C TYR A 8 16.24 13.01 8.48
N ASN A 9 15.58 13.90 9.21
CA ASN A 9 14.53 14.78 8.70
C ASN A 9 13.45 14.02 7.91
N VAL A 10 13.04 12.86 8.42
CA VAL A 10 11.98 12.04 7.81
C VAL A 10 10.66 12.77 7.89
N ARG A 11 10.05 13.04 6.75
CA ARG A 11 8.75 13.69 6.65
C ARG A 11 7.61 12.71 6.44
N TYR A 12 7.87 11.65 5.68
CA TYR A 12 6.85 10.68 5.27
C TYR A 12 7.13 9.32 5.88
N VAL A 13 6.05 8.66 6.31
CA VAL A 13 6.05 7.25 6.72
C VAL A 13 5.15 6.51 5.76
N MET A 14 5.64 5.42 5.23
CA MET A 14 4.93 4.67 4.19
C MET A 14 4.86 3.20 4.58
N ALA A 15 3.73 2.58 4.31
CA ALA A 15 3.55 1.14 4.42
C ALA A 15 2.45 0.67 3.45
N PHE A 16 2.46 -0.61 3.14
CA PHE A 16 1.38 -1.24 2.41
C PHE A 16 0.21 -1.51 3.38
N ASN A 17 -0.93 -0.85 3.15
CA ASN A 17 -2.05 -0.84 4.09
C ASN A 17 -1.72 -0.09 5.40
N THR A 18 -1.19 1.11 5.27
CA THR A 18 -0.76 2.01 6.37
C THR A 18 -1.81 2.18 7.48
N GLY A 19 -3.09 2.02 7.18
CA GLY A 19 -4.16 2.08 8.17
C GLY A 19 -3.97 1.07 9.30
N PHE A 20 -3.43 -0.11 9.01
CA PHE A 20 -3.11 -1.09 10.02
C PHE A 20 -1.99 -0.60 10.95
N ASP A 21 -0.88 -0.14 10.39
CA ASP A 21 0.27 0.35 11.15
C ASP A 21 -0.09 1.57 11.98
N TYR A 22 -0.80 2.50 11.37
CA TYR A 22 -1.24 3.72 12.04
C TYR A 22 -2.12 3.44 13.27
N CYS A 23 -3.05 2.49 13.17
CA CYS A 23 -4.06 2.26 14.20
C CYS A 23 -3.69 1.15 15.17
N LYS A 24 -3.07 0.06 14.70
CA LYS A 24 -2.85 -1.15 15.50
C LYS A 24 -1.51 -1.17 16.20
N THR A 25 -0.48 -0.59 15.61
CA THR A 25 0.89 -0.64 16.14
C THR A 25 1.28 0.60 16.96
N LYS A 26 0.34 1.52 17.20
CA LYS A 26 0.56 2.82 17.86
C LYS A 26 1.55 3.73 17.11
N CYS A 27 1.83 3.47 15.84
CA CYS A 27 2.66 4.35 15.03
C CYS A 27 2.13 5.79 15.00
N ARG A 28 0.81 5.96 15.07
CA ARG A 28 0.16 7.27 15.21
C ARG A 28 0.77 8.11 16.34
N ASP A 29 0.89 7.52 17.52
CA ASP A 29 1.33 8.25 18.71
C ASP A 29 2.86 8.49 18.69
N LEU A 30 3.60 7.56 18.11
CA LEU A 30 5.06 7.64 17.97
C LEU A 30 5.54 8.58 16.87
N LEU A 31 4.74 8.72 15.81
CA LEU A 31 5.11 9.41 14.57
C LEU A 31 4.07 10.47 14.17
N LYS A 32 3.38 11.06 15.17
CA LYS A 32 2.26 12.00 14.99
C LYS A 32 2.58 13.21 14.10
N ASP A 33 3.85 13.63 14.08
CA ASP A 33 4.30 14.80 13.32
C ASP A 33 4.73 14.43 11.89
N ARG A 34 4.43 13.22 11.43
CA ARG A 34 4.77 12.72 10.09
C ARG A 34 3.53 12.56 9.22
N GLU A 35 3.72 12.72 7.93
CA GLU A 35 2.68 12.41 6.95
C GLU A 35 2.72 10.91 6.62
N PHE A 36 1.55 10.27 6.62
CA PHE A 36 1.43 8.86 6.27
C PHE A 36 0.96 8.71 4.84
N ILE A 37 1.60 7.79 4.10
CA ILE A 37 1.25 7.46 2.72
C ILE A 37 0.95 5.96 2.65
N ASP A 38 -0.17 5.60 2.06
CA ASP A 38 -0.54 4.21 1.85
C ASP A 38 -0.15 3.74 0.46
N ILE A 39 0.85 2.86 0.40
CA ILE A 39 1.37 2.28 -0.84
C ILE A 39 0.31 1.40 -1.51
N PHE A 40 -0.53 0.71 -0.73
CA PHE A 40 -1.63 -0.09 -1.26
C PHE A 40 -2.59 0.75 -2.10
N LEU A 41 -3.01 1.90 -1.60
CA LEU A 41 -3.92 2.78 -2.34
C LEU A 41 -3.27 3.36 -3.59
N MET A 42 -1.99 3.74 -3.51
CA MET A 42 -1.24 4.18 -4.69
C MET A 42 -1.21 3.10 -5.77
N ALA A 43 -0.85 1.87 -5.39
CA ALA A 43 -0.79 0.75 -6.32
C ALA A 43 -2.15 0.39 -6.92
N CYS A 44 -3.21 0.41 -6.10
CA CYS A 44 -4.57 0.19 -6.58
C CYS A 44 -5.01 1.25 -7.60
N GLN A 45 -4.76 2.53 -7.35
CA GLN A 45 -5.11 3.61 -8.27
C GLN A 45 -4.37 3.52 -9.60
N ILE A 46 -3.09 3.14 -9.53
CA ILE A 46 -2.22 3.14 -10.71
C ILE A 46 -2.36 1.85 -11.51
N TYR A 47 -2.47 0.70 -10.86
CA TYR A 47 -2.34 -0.61 -11.51
C TYR A 47 -3.61 -1.45 -11.50
N ALA A 48 -4.40 -1.49 -10.43
CA ALA A 48 -5.45 -2.49 -10.26
C ALA A 48 -6.54 -2.47 -11.36
N LYS A 49 -6.74 -1.33 -12.02
CA LYS A 49 -7.70 -1.18 -13.13
C LYS A 49 -7.06 -1.33 -14.51
N ARG A 50 -5.75 -1.51 -14.61
CA ARG A 50 -5.08 -1.69 -15.90
C ARG A 50 -5.34 -3.09 -16.46
N LYS A 51 -5.67 -3.14 -17.73
CA LYS A 51 -5.86 -4.41 -18.44
C LYS A 51 -4.66 -5.34 -18.27
N SER A 52 -3.43 -4.81 -18.39
CA SER A 52 -2.20 -5.59 -18.23
C SER A 52 -2.07 -6.27 -16.86
N TYR A 53 -2.44 -5.56 -15.77
CA TYR A 53 -2.43 -6.13 -14.43
C TYR A 53 -3.53 -7.19 -14.26
N ILE A 54 -4.73 -6.90 -14.75
CA ILE A 54 -5.87 -7.83 -14.68
C ILE A 54 -5.54 -9.12 -15.44
N ASP A 55 -5.01 -9.01 -16.65
CA ASP A 55 -4.62 -10.16 -17.49
C ASP A 55 -3.49 -10.96 -16.82
N PHE A 56 -2.47 -10.28 -16.25
CA PHE A 56 -1.41 -10.92 -15.48
C PHE A 56 -1.96 -11.70 -14.29
N CYS A 57 -2.82 -11.10 -13.48
CA CYS A 57 -3.41 -11.75 -12.31
C CYS A 57 -4.24 -12.98 -12.70
N ARG A 58 -5.04 -12.90 -13.77
CA ARG A 58 -5.83 -14.03 -14.25
C ARG A 58 -4.96 -15.15 -14.76
N LYS A 59 -3.95 -14.81 -15.56
CA LYS A 59 -3.00 -15.81 -16.15
C LYS A 59 -2.24 -16.57 -15.06
N ASN A 60 -1.84 -15.88 -14.01
CA ASN A 60 -0.98 -16.44 -12.95
C ASN A 60 -1.75 -16.77 -11.66
N ASN A 61 -3.08 -16.81 -11.71
CA ASN A 61 -3.95 -17.17 -10.59
C ASN A 61 -3.82 -16.28 -9.34
N TYR A 62 -3.39 -15.01 -9.50
CA TYR A 62 -3.45 -14.01 -8.44
C TYR A 62 -4.89 -13.52 -8.24
N LEU A 63 -5.67 -14.30 -7.50
CA LEU A 63 -7.08 -14.02 -7.25
C LEU A 63 -7.31 -13.75 -5.77
N SER A 64 -8.39 -13.03 -5.45
CA SER A 64 -8.85 -12.86 -4.08
C SER A 64 -9.20 -14.22 -3.46
N LYS A 65 -9.24 -14.29 -2.12
CA LYS A 65 -9.63 -15.52 -1.40
C LYS A 65 -10.97 -16.09 -1.87
N SER A 66 -11.91 -15.23 -2.26
CA SER A 66 -13.20 -15.65 -2.81
C SER A 66 -13.15 -16.04 -4.29
N LYS A 67 -12.03 -15.88 -4.96
CA LYS A 67 -11.81 -16.04 -6.42
C LYS A 67 -12.76 -15.19 -7.30
N LYS A 68 -13.45 -14.21 -6.72
CA LYS A 68 -14.38 -13.33 -7.45
C LYS A 68 -13.72 -12.10 -8.04
N SER A 69 -12.54 -11.74 -7.55
CA SER A 69 -11.77 -10.58 -8.02
C SER A 69 -10.29 -10.92 -8.10
N ILE A 70 -9.53 -10.07 -8.79
CA ILE A 70 -8.07 -10.14 -8.79
C ILE A 70 -7.51 -9.81 -7.41
N ALA A 71 -6.33 -10.35 -7.11
CA ALA A 71 -5.59 -9.98 -5.91
C ALA A 71 -5.08 -8.53 -5.99
N THR A 72 -4.97 -7.90 -4.84
CA THR A 72 -4.36 -6.57 -4.67
C THR A 72 -3.39 -6.58 -3.48
N SER A 73 -2.71 -7.70 -3.26
CA SER A 73 -1.67 -7.83 -2.23
C SER A 73 -0.34 -7.21 -2.70
N ALA A 74 0.55 -6.92 -1.76
CA ALA A 74 1.91 -6.47 -2.06
C ALA A 74 2.63 -7.48 -2.97
N GLU A 75 2.54 -8.77 -2.65
CA GLU A 75 3.06 -9.87 -3.46
C GLU A 75 2.57 -9.82 -4.91
N SER A 76 1.26 -9.66 -5.14
CA SER A 76 0.70 -9.65 -6.49
C SER A 76 1.16 -8.43 -7.32
N PHE A 77 1.27 -7.26 -6.69
CA PHE A 77 1.82 -6.08 -7.36
C PHE A 77 3.32 -6.23 -7.64
N TYR A 78 4.07 -6.75 -6.68
CA TYR A 78 5.50 -6.98 -6.85
C TYR A 78 5.79 -8.00 -7.94
N ALA A 79 5.09 -9.13 -7.94
CA ALA A 79 5.19 -10.14 -9.00
C ALA A 79 4.88 -9.57 -10.40
N PHE A 80 3.85 -8.73 -10.51
CA PHE A 80 3.53 -8.04 -11.76
C PHE A 80 4.64 -7.09 -12.21
N LEU A 81 5.18 -6.29 -11.28
CA LEU A 81 6.17 -5.27 -11.59
C LEU A 81 7.54 -5.85 -11.95
N THR A 82 7.89 -6.98 -11.36
CA THR A 82 9.15 -7.68 -11.61
C THR A 82 9.04 -8.79 -12.65
N ASN A 83 7.81 -9.12 -13.07
CA ASN A 83 7.48 -10.29 -13.89
C ASN A 83 8.00 -11.61 -13.28
N ASN A 84 8.08 -11.66 -11.95
CA ASN A 84 8.53 -12.85 -11.20
C ASN A 84 7.32 -13.48 -10.49
N THR A 85 6.79 -14.55 -11.07
CA THR A 85 5.63 -15.29 -10.55
C THR A 85 5.99 -16.38 -9.55
N GLU A 86 7.27 -16.66 -9.37
CA GLU A 86 7.79 -17.65 -8.41
C GLU A 86 8.15 -16.98 -7.06
N TYR A 87 7.99 -15.67 -6.98
CA TYR A 87 8.27 -14.95 -5.76
C TYR A 87 7.31 -15.38 -4.64
N ALA A 88 7.86 -15.85 -3.53
CA ALA A 88 7.16 -16.12 -2.29
C ALA A 88 7.67 -15.15 -1.22
N GLU A 89 6.74 -14.50 -0.54
CA GLU A 89 7.04 -13.53 0.50
C GLU A 89 7.62 -14.24 1.74
N GLU A 90 8.80 -13.84 2.16
CA GLU A 90 9.47 -14.43 3.35
C GLU A 90 8.87 -13.95 4.67
N HIS A 91 7.95 -12.99 4.64
CA HIS A 91 7.30 -12.39 5.81
C HIS A 91 8.27 -11.87 6.87
N THR A 92 9.41 -11.35 6.44
CA THR A 92 10.30 -10.61 7.32
C THR A 92 10.11 -9.12 7.12
N ALA A 93 10.18 -8.34 8.19
CA ALA A 93 9.97 -6.89 8.13
C ALA A 93 10.94 -6.19 7.14
N LEU A 94 12.14 -6.73 6.96
CA LEU A 94 13.11 -6.19 6.01
C LEU A 94 12.70 -6.47 4.55
N GLU A 95 12.28 -7.69 4.24
CA GLU A 95 11.84 -8.04 2.88
C GLU A 95 10.54 -7.34 2.53
N ASP A 96 9.59 -7.28 3.46
CA ASP A 96 8.35 -6.53 3.28
C ASP A 96 8.65 -5.07 2.94
N SER A 97 9.56 -4.43 3.67
CA SER A 97 9.98 -3.05 3.39
C SER A 97 10.64 -2.86 2.01
N LYS A 98 11.40 -3.84 1.53
CA LYS A 98 12.00 -3.81 0.18
C LYS A 98 10.95 -3.92 -0.92
N ILE A 99 9.98 -4.81 -0.74
CA ILE A 99 8.85 -4.98 -1.67
C ILE A 99 8.02 -3.72 -1.74
N GLU A 100 7.65 -3.18 -0.59
CA GLU A 100 6.89 -1.95 -0.48
C GLU A 100 7.61 -0.77 -1.12
N MET A 101 8.92 -0.65 -0.90
CA MET A 101 9.76 0.35 -1.56
C MET A 101 9.77 0.17 -3.08
N ALA A 102 9.88 -1.06 -3.59
CA ALA A 102 9.86 -1.33 -5.02
C ALA A 102 8.52 -0.93 -5.65
N ILE A 103 7.40 -1.27 -5.00
CA ILE A 103 6.05 -0.88 -5.44
C ILE A 103 5.91 0.65 -5.42
N PHE A 104 6.34 1.31 -4.36
CA PHE A 104 6.30 2.77 -4.23
C PHE A 104 7.07 3.45 -5.37
N LEU A 105 8.31 3.02 -5.61
CA LEU A 105 9.14 3.58 -6.69
C LEU A 105 8.52 3.37 -8.08
N ALA A 106 7.90 2.21 -8.30
CA ALA A 106 7.17 1.94 -9.54
C ALA A 106 5.94 2.84 -9.69
N CYS A 107 5.22 3.11 -8.61
CA CYS A 107 4.11 4.06 -8.60
C CYS A 107 4.57 5.48 -8.96
N LEU A 108 5.68 5.94 -8.40
CA LEU A 108 6.27 7.24 -8.74
C LEU A 108 6.68 7.31 -10.20
N LYS A 109 7.36 6.28 -10.72
CA LYS A 109 7.79 6.21 -12.13
C LYS A 109 6.62 6.17 -13.12
N ALA A 110 5.46 5.72 -12.69
CA ALA A 110 4.28 5.69 -13.55
C ALA A 110 3.74 7.08 -13.88
N HIS A 111 4.20 8.14 -13.23
CA HIS A 111 3.78 9.54 -13.42
C HIS A 111 2.25 9.74 -13.46
N LYS A 112 1.54 8.90 -12.71
CA LYS A 112 0.09 9.01 -12.57
C LYS A 112 -0.24 9.75 -11.28
N PRO A 113 -1.27 10.60 -11.28
CA PRO A 113 -1.72 11.20 -10.04
C PRO A 113 -2.17 10.10 -9.07
N PHE A 114 -1.79 10.26 -7.83
CA PHE A 114 -2.24 9.41 -6.72
C PHE A 114 -2.63 10.29 -5.54
N THR A 115 -3.46 9.76 -4.68
CA THR A 115 -3.91 10.47 -3.49
C THR A 115 -3.06 10.02 -2.30
N LYS A 116 -2.54 10.97 -1.54
CA LYS A 116 -2.03 10.69 -0.20
C LYS A 116 -3.21 10.19 0.63
N ASN A 117 -3.01 9.09 1.31
CA ASN A 117 -4.09 8.50 2.05
C ASN A 117 -4.25 9.14 3.44
N GLN A 118 -5.47 9.53 3.74
CA GLN A 118 -5.87 10.00 5.07
C GLN A 118 -6.99 9.13 5.67
N HIS A 119 -7.30 7.98 5.07
CA HIS A 119 -8.42 7.13 5.49
C HIS A 119 -8.13 6.23 6.68
N TYR A 120 -6.89 6.21 7.18
CA TYR A 120 -6.56 5.53 8.40
C TYR A 120 -7.33 6.05 9.62
N PHE A 121 -7.80 7.31 9.60
CA PHE A 121 -8.68 7.83 10.64
C PHE A 121 -10.03 7.10 10.67
N ASP A 122 -10.63 6.88 9.51
CA ASP A 122 -11.89 6.15 9.42
C ASP A 122 -11.71 4.70 9.85
N TYR A 123 -10.56 4.10 9.55
CA TYR A 123 -10.23 2.76 10.00
C TYR A 123 -10.14 2.67 11.53
N CYS A 124 -9.51 3.63 12.18
CA CYS A 124 -9.38 3.67 13.63
C CYS A 124 -10.72 3.88 14.33
N ASN A 125 -11.63 4.63 13.73
CA ASN A 125 -12.90 5.00 14.30
C ASN A 125 -14.03 3.98 14.03
N ARG A 126 -13.78 2.97 13.18
CA ARG A 126 -14.77 1.93 12.89
C ARG A 126 -14.79 0.87 13.96
N GLU A 127 -15.74 0.95 14.86
CA GLU A 127 -16.13 -0.18 15.69
C GLU A 127 -16.79 -1.24 14.81
N GLY A 128 -16.09 -2.34 14.57
CA GLY A 128 -16.64 -3.56 13.96
C GLY A 128 -16.97 -3.50 12.46
N GLY A 129 -16.53 -2.48 11.74
CA GLY A 129 -16.86 -2.31 10.34
C GLY A 129 -15.97 -3.13 9.38
N ASN A 130 -16.56 -4.08 8.67
CA ASN A 130 -15.90 -4.95 7.68
C ASN A 130 -15.77 -4.33 6.27
N ARG A 131 -15.91 -3.04 6.08
CA ARG A 131 -15.84 -2.43 4.75
C ARG A 131 -14.99 -1.18 4.74
N TRP A 132 -13.96 -1.25 3.92
CA TRP A 132 -13.23 -0.11 3.43
C TRP A 132 -14.05 0.56 2.31
N GLU A 133 -14.81 1.58 2.62
CA GLU A 133 -15.31 2.50 1.60
C GLU A 133 -14.24 3.57 1.39
N PHE A 134 -13.47 3.40 0.34
CA PHE A 134 -12.46 4.35 -0.05
C PHE A 134 -13.07 5.48 -0.87
N SER A 135 -13.55 6.51 -0.21
CA SER A 135 -13.70 7.80 -0.86
C SER A 135 -12.32 8.47 -0.87
N ILE A 136 -11.67 8.47 -2.01
CA ILE A 136 -10.35 9.08 -2.16
C ILE A 136 -10.56 10.53 -2.56
N PRO A 137 -10.17 11.51 -1.72
CA PRO A 137 -10.19 12.90 -2.13
C PRO A 137 -9.27 13.08 -3.34
N ALA A 138 -9.74 13.75 -4.38
CA ALA A 138 -8.89 14.10 -5.50
C ALA A 138 -7.75 14.99 -5.00
N ILE A 139 -6.52 14.68 -5.40
CA ILE A 139 -5.39 15.58 -5.17
C ILE A 139 -5.68 16.83 -6.00
N ALA A 140 -5.76 17.98 -5.36
CA ALA A 140 -5.71 19.25 -6.06
C ALA A 140 -4.42 19.28 -6.88
N LYS A 141 -4.57 19.59 -8.17
CA LYS A 141 -3.46 19.71 -9.11
C LYS A 141 -2.52 20.83 -8.71
#